data_d6b7fcf9909dbf4e507eb8e3ab99c534
#
_entry.id   d6b7fcf9909dbf4e507eb8e3ab99c534
#
_cell.length_a   1.000
_cell.length_b   1.000
_cell.length_c   1.000
_cell.angle_alpha   90.00
_cell.angle_beta   90.00
_cell.angle_gamma   90.00
#
_symmetry.space_group_name_H-M   'P 1'
#
loop_
_entity.id
_entity.type
_entity.pdbx_description
1 polymer ?
#
loop_
_entity_poly.entity_id
_entity_poly.type
_entity_poly.pdbx_seq_one_letter_code
_entity_poly.pdbx_strand_id
1 'polypeptide(L)'
;MFMRKILFLSLLLSVLGIGRLLAQPTDLGVDSTLVIEEGIASYYGRFFHNRKTANGEIFDMEGMTAAHKNLPFGTMVRVTNLRNGKEIIVKVNDRLPQNSKRTIDLAKGAARKLGMIQMGLAPVAISVLKPQGIARLMDYYEDDVPTGLRLRMYLKPIAVEKDTTVIFAWPFDPLAF
;
A
#
# COMPACT_ATOMS: atom_id res chain seq x y z
N MET A 1 -11.79 -69.21 12.68
CA MET A 1 -12.64 -68.13 13.22
C MET A 1 -11.84 -66.88 13.63
N PHE A 2 -10.51 -66.90 13.64
CA PHE A 2 -9.63 -65.81 14.04
C PHE A 2 -9.26 -64.85 12.86
N MET A 3 -9.19 -65.35 11.64
CA MET A 3 -8.77 -64.53 10.48
C MET A 3 -9.81 -63.50 10.02
N ARG A 4 -11.10 -63.72 10.25
CA ARG A 4 -12.14 -62.78 9.84
C ARG A 4 -12.23 -61.52 10.73
N LYS A 5 -11.71 -61.57 11.96
CA LYS A 5 -11.70 -60.42 12.87
C LYS A 5 -10.55 -59.42 12.58
N ILE A 6 -9.45 -59.88 12.00
CA ILE A 6 -8.30 -59.02 11.66
C ILE A 6 -8.61 -58.19 10.44
N LEU A 7 -9.37 -58.67 9.45
CA LEU A 7 -9.77 -57.94 8.27
C LEU A 7 -10.75 -56.78 8.57
N PHE A 8 -11.60 -56.94 9.58
CA PHE A 8 -12.52 -55.85 9.99
C PHE A 8 -11.81 -54.75 10.77
N LEU A 9 -10.76 -55.05 11.50
CA LEU A 9 -10.01 -54.08 12.27
C LEU A 9 -9.12 -53.19 11.37
N SER A 10 -8.60 -53.74 10.27
CA SER A 10 -7.80 -52.98 9.29
C SER A 10 -8.65 -52.04 8.44
N LEU A 11 -9.91 -52.39 8.19
CA LEU A 11 -10.83 -51.53 7.45
C LEU A 11 -11.34 -50.34 8.30
N LEU A 12 -11.42 -50.52 9.63
CA LEU A 12 -11.84 -49.45 10.52
C LEU A 12 -10.76 -48.37 10.78
N LEU A 13 -9.48 -48.75 10.68
CA LEU A 13 -8.37 -47.79 10.81
C LEU A 13 -8.15 -46.96 9.56
N SER A 14 -8.58 -47.42 8.37
CA SER A 14 -8.44 -46.66 7.11
C SER A 14 -9.46 -45.51 6.96
N VAL A 15 -10.56 -45.53 7.73
CA VAL A 15 -11.61 -44.51 7.68
C VAL A 15 -11.29 -43.33 8.64
N LEU A 16 -10.40 -43.53 9.60
CA LEU A 16 -9.97 -42.46 10.53
C LEU A 16 -8.79 -41.64 10.03
N GLY A 17 -8.26 -41.98 8.84
CA GLY A 17 -7.15 -41.30 8.18
C GLY A 17 -7.56 -40.19 7.20
N ILE A 18 -8.83 -39.77 7.17
CA ILE A 18 -9.22 -38.53 6.50
C ILE A 18 -8.70 -37.40 7.38
N GLY A 19 -7.39 -37.16 7.22
CA GLY A 19 -6.72 -36.04 7.80
C GLY A 19 -7.54 -34.78 7.52
N ARG A 20 -7.81 -34.03 8.59
CA ARG A 20 -8.17 -32.62 8.48
C ARG A 20 -7.16 -32.00 7.52
N LEU A 21 -7.52 -31.88 6.25
CA LEU A 21 -6.94 -30.90 5.38
C LEU A 21 -7.37 -29.56 5.99
N LEU A 22 -6.59 -29.11 6.98
CA LEU A 22 -6.64 -27.73 7.42
C LEU A 22 -6.37 -26.95 6.15
N ALA A 23 -7.43 -26.45 5.54
CA ALA A 23 -7.29 -25.40 4.55
C ALA A 23 -6.45 -24.33 5.26
N GLN A 24 -5.16 -24.31 4.96
CA GLN A 24 -4.33 -23.17 5.26
C GLN A 24 -5.08 -22.01 4.65
N PRO A 25 -5.33 -20.90 5.38
CA PRO A 25 -5.81 -19.71 4.73
C PRO A 25 -4.80 -19.44 3.62
N THR A 26 -5.21 -19.70 2.38
CA THR A 26 -4.48 -19.18 1.25
C THR A 26 -4.49 -17.69 1.51
N ASP A 27 -3.35 -17.18 1.93
CA ASP A 27 -3.04 -15.77 1.81
C ASP A 27 -3.21 -15.48 0.33
N LEU A 28 -4.45 -15.21 -0.06
CA LEU A 28 -4.75 -14.53 -1.30
C LEU A 28 -4.02 -13.21 -1.09
N GLY A 29 -2.81 -13.13 -1.63
CA GLY A 29 -1.99 -11.95 -1.61
C GLY A 29 -2.70 -10.77 -2.25
N VAL A 30 -3.81 -10.38 -1.66
CA VAL A 30 -4.40 -9.08 -1.79
C VAL A 30 -3.36 -8.20 -1.12
N ASP A 31 -2.44 -7.74 -1.94
CA ASP A 31 -1.52 -6.69 -1.57
C ASP A 31 -2.41 -5.51 -1.14
N SER A 32 -2.74 -5.51 0.15
CA SER A 32 -3.66 -4.53 0.74
C SER A 32 -2.95 -3.18 0.88
N THR A 33 -2.42 -2.71 -0.25
CA THR A 33 -1.95 -1.35 -0.41
C THR A 33 -3.17 -0.47 -0.59
N LEU A 34 -3.45 0.32 0.43
CA LEU A 34 -4.55 1.25 0.39
C LEU A 34 -4.10 2.55 -0.26
N VAL A 35 -4.71 2.91 -1.36
CA VAL A 35 -4.48 4.20 -2.03
C VAL A 35 -5.00 5.31 -1.12
N ILE A 36 -4.09 6.13 -0.59
CA ILE A 36 -4.41 7.25 0.30
C ILE A 36 -4.54 8.59 -0.41
N GLU A 37 -3.89 8.74 -1.57
CA GLU A 37 -3.95 9.98 -2.36
C GLU A 37 -3.62 9.70 -3.83
N GLU A 38 -4.23 10.44 -4.74
CA GLU A 38 -3.90 10.47 -6.16
C GLU A 38 -3.57 11.89 -6.59
N GLY A 39 -2.69 12.03 -7.60
CA GLY A 39 -2.32 13.34 -8.09
C GLY A 39 -1.15 13.31 -9.05
N ILE A 40 -0.43 14.42 -9.13
CA ILE A 40 0.69 14.59 -10.05
C ILE A 40 2.01 14.47 -9.30
N ALA A 41 2.88 13.58 -9.79
CA ALA A 41 4.27 13.52 -9.40
C ALA A 41 5.16 14.35 -10.32
N SER A 42 6.21 14.95 -9.75
CA SER A 42 7.38 15.45 -10.46
C SER A 42 8.67 14.90 -9.83
N TYR A 43 9.82 15.43 -10.23
CA TYR A 43 11.07 15.07 -9.57
C TYR A 43 12.03 16.27 -9.48
N TYR A 44 12.94 16.18 -8.50
CA TYR A 44 13.92 17.22 -8.22
C TYR A 44 14.95 17.40 -9.32
N GLY A 45 15.28 18.66 -9.60
CA GLY A 45 16.40 19.03 -10.44
C GLY A 45 17.75 18.79 -9.76
N ARG A 46 18.82 18.84 -10.56
CA ARG A 46 20.21 18.60 -10.12
C ARG A 46 20.69 19.55 -9.00
N PHE A 47 20.15 20.76 -8.91
CA PHE A 47 20.57 21.79 -7.95
C PHE A 47 20.29 21.45 -6.48
N PHE A 48 19.45 20.45 -6.21
CA PHE A 48 19.10 20.04 -4.85
C PHE A 48 20.04 18.97 -4.29
N HIS A 49 20.88 18.35 -5.13
CA HIS A 49 21.81 17.31 -4.68
C HIS A 49 22.79 17.84 -3.63
N ASN A 50 23.02 17.05 -2.58
CA ASN A 50 23.83 17.39 -1.41
C ASN A 50 23.28 18.53 -0.52
N ARG A 51 22.07 19.03 -0.73
CA ARG A 51 21.41 19.98 0.17
C ARG A 51 20.64 19.22 1.26
N LYS A 52 20.43 19.90 2.38
CA LYS A 52 19.57 19.37 3.45
C LYS A 52 18.10 19.38 3.01
N THR A 53 17.39 18.30 3.26
CA THR A 53 15.94 18.18 3.15
C THR A 53 15.27 18.75 4.41
N ALA A 54 13.94 18.88 4.38
CA ALA A 54 13.18 19.44 5.49
C ALA A 54 13.29 18.60 6.79
N ASN A 55 13.57 17.29 6.69
CA ASN A 55 13.84 16.45 7.87
C ASN A 55 15.32 16.48 8.33
N GLY A 56 16.19 17.25 7.64
CA GLY A 56 17.60 17.40 7.98
C GLY A 56 18.56 16.40 7.31
N GLU A 57 18.06 15.39 6.60
CA GLU A 57 18.89 14.47 5.81
C GLU A 57 19.56 15.19 4.63
N ILE A 58 20.67 14.65 4.14
CA ILE A 58 21.27 15.14 2.89
C ILE A 58 20.54 14.51 1.71
N PHE A 59 20.06 15.34 0.81
CA PHE A 59 19.34 14.88 -0.39
C PHE A 59 20.30 14.16 -1.35
N ASP A 60 20.00 12.90 -1.61
CA ASP A 60 20.62 12.12 -2.68
C ASP A 60 19.70 12.08 -3.90
N MET A 61 20.17 12.63 -5.00
CA MET A 61 19.45 12.66 -6.26
C MET A 61 19.13 11.25 -6.80
N GLU A 62 19.97 10.25 -6.51
CA GLU A 62 19.78 8.88 -6.95
C GLU A 62 18.99 8.02 -5.92
N GLY A 63 18.67 8.59 -4.77
CA GLY A 63 17.97 7.92 -3.67
C GLY A 63 16.54 7.53 -3.99
N MET A 64 15.96 6.73 -3.09
CA MET A 64 14.54 6.35 -3.10
C MET A 64 13.77 7.19 -2.08
N THR A 65 13.74 8.51 -2.30
CA THR A 65 13.15 9.50 -1.39
C THR A 65 12.18 10.42 -2.14
N ALA A 66 11.33 11.10 -1.37
CA ALA A 66 10.34 12.01 -1.90
C ALA A 66 10.02 13.15 -0.93
N ALA A 67 9.53 14.28 -1.51
CA ALA A 67 8.82 15.32 -0.78
C ALA A 67 7.32 15.10 -0.89
N HIS A 68 6.61 15.32 0.21
CA HIS A 68 5.15 15.32 0.27
C HIS A 68 4.65 16.45 1.17
N LYS A 69 3.42 16.97 0.90
CA LYS A 69 2.90 18.12 1.66
C LYS A 69 2.71 17.79 3.13
N ASN A 70 2.04 16.67 3.41
CA ASN A 70 1.46 16.39 4.72
C ASN A 70 2.00 15.12 5.38
N LEU A 71 2.34 14.07 4.61
CA LEU A 71 2.75 12.79 5.20
C LEU A 71 3.92 12.96 6.19
N PRO A 72 3.91 12.27 7.35
CA PRO A 72 4.99 12.30 8.31
C PRO A 72 6.33 11.95 7.69
N PHE A 73 7.42 12.57 8.17
CA PHE A 73 8.76 12.16 7.76
C PHE A 73 9.04 10.69 8.16
N GLY A 74 9.74 9.98 7.28
CA GLY A 74 10.01 8.56 7.45
C GLY A 74 8.90 7.64 6.95
N THR A 75 7.73 8.18 6.56
CA THR A 75 6.66 7.35 5.98
C THR A 75 7.15 6.70 4.69
N MET A 76 7.00 5.38 4.61
CA MET A 76 7.25 4.59 3.40
C MET A 76 5.96 4.47 2.61
N VAL A 77 5.98 4.93 1.37
CA VAL A 77 4.83 4.86 0.47
C VAL A 77 5.18 4.14 -0.82
N ARG A 78 4.21 3.41 -1.37
CA ARG A 78 4.26 2.94 -2.74
C ARG A 78 3.71 4.05 -3.63
N VAL A 79 4.43 4.35 -4.71
CA VAL A 79 4.00 5.28 -5.75
C VAL A 79 3.83 4.49 -7.02
N THR A 80 2.62 4.46 -7.55
CA THR A 80 2.26 3.79 -8.81
C THR A 80 2.06 4.84 -9.90
N ASN A 81 2.76 4.73 -11.00
CA ASN A 81 2.56 5.57 -12.18
C ASN A 81 1.35 5.05 -12.98
N LEU A 82 0.27 5.80 -12.98
CA LEU A 82 -0.99 5.40 -13.61
C LEU A 82 -0.95 5.32 -15.14
N ARG A 83 0.13 5.82 -15.77
CA ARG A 83 0.30 5.71 -17.24
C ARG A 83 0.95 4.41 -17.69
N ASN A 84 1.86 3.85 -16.89
CA ASN A 84 2.66 2.69 -17.30
C ASN A 84 2.63 1.53 -16.32
N GLY A 85 1.88 1.65 -15.20
CA GLY A 85 1.74 0.63 -14.17
C GLY A 85 2.99 0.35 -13.33
N LYS A 86 4.10 1.08 -13.55
CA LYS A 86 5.32 0.88 -12.74
C LYS A 86 5.12 1.40 -11.34
N GLU A 87 5.74 0.69 -10.40
CA GLU A 87 5.66 1.00 -8.97
C GLU A 87 7.03 1.13 -8.35
N ILE A 88 7.15 1.98 -7.35
CA ILE A 88 8.33 2.15 -6.52
C ILE A 88 7.92 2.37 -5.07
N ILE A 89 8.83 2.05 -4.14
CA ILE A 89 8.68 2.42 -2.73
C ILE A 89 9.68 3.53 -2.43
N VAL A 90 9.20 4.62 -1.82
CA VAL A 90 10.03 5.77 -1.43
C VAL A 90 9.77 6.18 0.01
N LYS A 91 10.79 6.77 0.66
CA LYS A 91 10.70 7.38 1.98
C LYS A 91 10.38 8.87 1.84
N VAL A 92 9.37 9.35 2.56
CA VAL A 92 9.09 10.78 2.68
C VAL A 92 10.10 11.41 3.63
N ASN A 93 10.97 12.29 3.12
CA ASN A 93 11.98 12.99 3.91
C ASN A 93 12.04 14.50 3.65
N ASP A 94 11.18 15.01 2.77
CA ASP A 94 11.15 16.43 2.44
C ASP A 94 9.72 16.96 2.32
N ARG A 95 9.58 18.29 2.18
CA ARG A 95 8.30 18.98 2.11
C ARG A 95 8.08 19.67 0.78
N LEU A 96 6.89 19.47 0.23
CA LEU A 96 6.35 20.27 -0.85
C LEU A 96 5.65 21.53 -0.27
N PRO A 97 5.75 22.69 -0.95
CA PRO A 97 4.91 23.85 -0.60
C PRO A 97 3.42 23.50 -0.65
N GLN A 98 2.65 24.00 0.31
CA GLN A 98 1.21 23.70 0.42
C GLN A 98 0.41 24.13 -0.83
N ASN A 99 0.81 25.24 -1.46
CA ASN A 99 0.19 25.76 -2.69
C ASN A 99 0.63 25.05 -3.98
N SER A 100 1.52 24.04 -3.89
CA SER A 100 1.93 23.25 -5.06
C SER A 100 0.72 22.52 -5.67
N LYS A 101 0.64 22.51 -7.01
CA LYS A 101 -0.32 21.68 -7.75
C LYS A 101 0.11 20.21 -7.81
N ARG A 102 1.35 19.90 -7.43
CA ARG A 102 1.87 18.54 -7.37
C ARG A 102 1.57 17.93 -6.02
N THR A 103 1.44 16.63 -6.01
CA THR A 103 1.20 15.82 -4.80
C THR A 103 2.51 15.32 -4.20
N ILE A 104 3.47 14.93 -5.05
CA ILE A 104 4.74 14.35 -4.63
C ILE A 104 5.86 14.76 -5.58
N ASP A 105 7.04 15.08 -5.04
CA ASP A 105 8.27 15.28 -5.80
C ASP A 105 9.27 14.17 -5.46
N LEU A 106 9.70 13.42 -6.46
CA LEU A 106 10.58 12.26 -6.31
C LEU A 106 12.05 12.64 -6.46
N ALA A 107 12.96 11.93 -5.82
CA ALA A 107 14.36 11.93 -6.23
C ALA A 107 14.48 11.43 -7.68
N LYS A 108 15.48 11.91 -8.43
CA LYS A 108 15.62 11.59 -9.87
C LYS A 108 15.81 10.08 -10.11
N GLY A 109 16.54 9.39 -9.21
CA GLY A 109 16.70 7.93 -9.26
C GLY A 109 15.38 7.20 -9.13
N ALA A 110 14.52 7.63 -8.20
CA ALA A 110 13.17 7.12 -8.03
C ALA A 110 12.30 7.37 -9.28
N ALA A 111 12.30 8.60 -9.80
CA ALA A 111 11.57 8.96 -11.00
C ALA A 111 12.01 8.16 -12.25
N ARG A 112 13.30 7.83 -12.34
CA ARG A 112 13.83 6.98 -13.41
C ARG A 112 13.27 5.55 -13.32
N LYS A 113 13.25 4.95 -12.14
CA LYS A 113 12.65 3.62 -11.92
C LYS A 113 11.16 3.62 -12.20
N LEU A 114 10.46 4.71 -11.85
CA LEU A 114 9.03 4.89 -12.13
C LEU A 114 8.73 5.14 -13.62
N GLY A 115 9.77 5.38 -14.45
CA GLY A 115 9.64 5.56 -15.90
C GLY A 115 9.03 6.90 -16.30
N MET A 116 9.29 7.99 -15.55
CA MET A 116 8.69 9.30 -15.81
C MET A 116 9.67 10.40 -16.22
N ILE A 117 10.97 10.09 -16.37
CA ILE A 117 12.00 11.12 -16.63
C ILE A 117 11.73 11.93 -17.90
N GLN A 118 11.35 11.28 -19.00
CA GLN A 118 11.13 11.96 -20.27
C GLN A 118 9.94 12.93 -20.24
N MET A 119 8.91 12.58 -19.47
CA MET A 119 7.68 13.38 -19.38
C MET A 119 7.74 14.47 -18.30
N GLY A 120 8.65 14.37 -17.36
CA GLY A 120 8.78 15.30 -16.24
C GLY A 120 7.67 15.22 -15.20
N LEU A 121 6.44 14.98 -15.63
CA LEU A 121 5.24 14.86 -14.80
C LEU A 121 4.52 13.55 -15.10
N ALA A 122 3.96 12.92 -14.07
CA ALA A 122 3.14 11.71 -14.21
C ALA A 122 1.95 11.71 -13.23
N PRO A 123 0.76 11.24 -13.66
CA PRO A 123 -0.30 10.92 -12.73
C PRO A 123 0.10 9.69 -11.91
N VAL A 124 -0.08 9.77 -10.61
CA VAL A 124 0.31 8.71 -9.69
C VAL A 124 -0.76 8.43 -8.63
N ALA A 125 -0.78 7.20 -8.16
CA ALA A 125 -1.46 6.80 -6.93
C ALA A 125 -0.40 6.58 -5.83
N ILE A 126 -0.68 7.07 -4.63
CA ILE A 126 0.15 6.90 -3.44
C ILE A 126 -0.57 5.96 -2.48
N SER A 127 0.11 4.90 -2.06
CA SER A 127 -0.45 3.88 -1.17
C SER A 127 0.46 3.64 0.02
N VAL A 128 -0.11 3.23 1.17
CA VAL A 128 0.65 2.68 2.29
C VAL A 128 0.76 1.17 2.18
N LEU A 129 1.90 0.64 2.61
CA LEU A 129 2.28 -0.76 2.33
C LEU A 129 1.53 -1.80 3.16
N LYS A 130 0.88 -1.40 4.26
CA LYS A 130 0.22 -2.33 5.20
C LYS A 130 -0.92 -1.62 5.93
N PRO A 131 -1.93 -2.36 6.42
CA PRO A 131 -2.99 -1.78 7.27
C PRO A 131 -2.45 -1.00 8.47
N GLN A 132 -1.34 -1.47 9.08
CA GLN A 132 -0.66 -0.77 10.17
C GLN A 132 -0.11 0.62 9.75
N GLY A 133 0.16 0.83 8.45
CA GLY A 133 0.53 2.14 7.93
C GLY A 133 -0.61 3.14 8.04
N ILE A 134 -1.84 2.72 7.76
CA ILE A 134 -3.04 3.56 7.95
C ILE A 134 -3.22 3.88 9.42
N ALA A 135 -3.15 2.88 10.32
CA ALA A 135 -3.30 3.09 11.76
C ALA A 135 -2.29 4.13 12.28
N ARG A 136 -1.01 4.02 11.89
CA ARG A 136 0.02 5.01 12.27
C ARG A 136 -0.26 6.42 11.75
N LEU A 137 -0.80 6.55 10.54
CA LEU A 137 -1.18 7.85 10.00
C LEU A 137 -2.39 8.42 10.74
N MET A 138 -3.34 7.59 11.14
CA MET A 138 -4.48 8.01 11.95
C MET A 138 -4.05 8.48 13.33
N ASP A 139 -3.20 7.73 14.02
CA ASP A 139 -2.62 8.14 15.31
C ASP A 139 -1.86 9.47 15.20
N TYR A 140 -1.15 9.67 14.07
CA TYR A 140 -0.40 10.90 13.85
C TYR A 140 -1.28 12.14 13.61
N TYR A 141 -2.37 11.98 12.86
CA TYR A 141 -3.26 13.10 12.53
C TYR A 141 -4.42 13.27 13.51
N GLU A 142 -4.68 12.25 14.34
CA GLU A 142 -5.86 12.23 15.23
C GLU A 142 -7.14 12.57 14.45
N ASP A 143 -7.76 13.72 14.78
CA ASP A 143 -8.97 14.18 14.09
C ASP A 143 -8.70 15.19 12.94
N ASP A 144 -7.46 15.66 12.79
CA ASP A 144 -7.08 16.68 11.80
C ASP A 144 -6.41 16.08 10.56
N VAL A 145 -7.10 15.16 9.90
CA VAL A 145 -6.61 14.55 8.65
C VAL A 145 -6.62 15.57 7.52
N PRO A 146 -5.44 15.84 6.88
CA PRO A 146 -5.34 16.80 5.80
C PRO A 146 -6.28 16.52 4.63
N THR A 147 -6.78 17.58 4.01
CA THR A 147 -7.58 17.49 2.80
C THR A 147 -6.80 16.79 1.68
N GLY A 148 -7.40 15.80 1.04
CA GLY A 148 -6.77 14.98 0.00
C GLY A 148 -6.30 13.61 0.48
N LEU A 149 -6.09 13.39 1.79
CA LEU A 149 -5.78 12.05 2.31
C LEU A 149 -7.08 11.27 2.61
N ARG A 150 -7.19 10.05 2.10
CA ARG A 150 -8.38 9.19 2.20
C ARG A 150 -8.34 8.24 3.40
N LEU A 151 -7.74 8.61 4.53
CA LEU A 151 -7.51 7.72 5.67
C LEU A 151 -8.81 7.26 6.34
N ARG A 152 -9.79 8.15 6.50
CA ARG A 152 -11.05 7.85 7.20
C ARG A 152 -11.93 6.81 6.50
N MET A 153 -11.74 6.60 5.20
CA MET A 153 -12.52 5.61 4.44
C MET A 153 -12.24 4.16 4.87
N TYR A 154 -11.06 3.91 5.43
CA TYR A 154 -10.60 2.56 5.79
C TYR A 154 -10.83 2.18 7.26
N LEU A 155 -11.30 3.11 8.08
CA LEU A 155 -11.50 2.89 9.51
C LEU A 155 -12.96 2.78 9.96
N LYS A 156 -13.93 3.00 9.10
CA LYS A 156 -15.30 2.60 9.41
C LYS A 156 -15.41 1.10 9.20
N PRO A 157 -15.46 0.27 10.26
CA PRO A 157 -15.89 -1.09 10.08
C PRO A 157 -17.30 -1.00 9.48
N ILE A 158 -17.48 -1.57 8.30
CA ILE A 158 -18.81 -1.92 7.84
C ILE A 158 -19.33 -2.82 8.97
N ALA A 159 -20.38 -2.40 9.67
CA ALA A 159 -21.03 -3.23 10.66
C ALA A 159 -21.48 -4.51 9.93
N VAL A 160 -20.68 -5.55 10.05
CA VAL A 160 -21.03 -6.87 9.54
C VAL A 160 -22.06 -7.38 10.54
N GLU A 161 -23.32 -7.30 10.16
CA GLU A 161 -24.37 -8.09 10.77
C GLU A 161 -23.90 -9.55 10.72
N LYS A 162 -24.06 -10.23 11.81
CA LYS A 162 -23.49 -11.54 12.15
C LYS A 162 -23.93 -12.68 11.23
N ASP A 163 -23.63 -12.63 9.93
CA ASP A 163 -23.63 -13.81 9.06
C ASP A 163 -22.62 -13.62 7.90
N THR A 164 -21.43 -14.10 8.16
CA THR A 164 -20.56 -14.87 7.26
C THR A 164 -20.48 -14.43 5.80
N THR A 165 -20.04 -13.22 5.50
CA THR A 165 -19.15 -12.96 4.34
C THR A 165 -18.70 -11.50 4.34
N VAL A 166 -17.42 -11.24 4.57
CA VAL A 166 -16.87 -9.89 4.42
C VAL A 166 -16.79 -9.61 2.92
N ILE A 167 -17.79 -8.93 2.40
CA ILE A 167 -17.74 -8.39 1.03
C ILE A 167 -17.10 -7.01 1.15
N PHE A 168 -15.85 -6.88 0.73
CA PHE A 168 -15.25 -5.58 0.49
C PHE A 168 -15.97 -4.95 -0.71
N ALA A 169 -16.93 -4.09 -0.45
CA ALA A 169 -17.51 -3.27 -1.51
C ALA A 169 -16.46 -2.21 -1.91
N TRP A 170 -15.88 -2.39 -3.08
CA TRP A 170 -15.01 -1.41 -3.72
C TRP A 170 -15.88 -0.24 -4.19
N PRO A 171 -15.61 1.02 -3.80
CA PRO A 171 -16.47 2.14 -4.13
C PRO A 171 -16.29 2.68 -5.57
N PHE A 172 -15.61 1.97 -6.44
CA PHE A 172 -15.48 2.35 -7.83
C PHE A 172 -16.23 1.39 -8.72
N ASP A 173 -17.36 1.85 -9.28
CA ASP A 173 -17.97 1.27 -10.47
C ASP A 173 -17.13 1.72 -11.69
N PRO A 174 -16.41 0.82 -12.39
CA PRO A 174 -15.62 1.18 -13.56
C PRO A 174 -16.47 1.54 -14.80
N LEU A 175 -17.80 1.50 -14.71
CA LEU A 175 -18.72 1.75 -15.81
C LEU A 175 -19.54 3.05 -15.68
N ALA A 176 -19.23 3.91 -14.70
CA ALA A 176 -19.87 5.20 -14.52
C ALA A 176 -19.10 6.33 -15.22
N PHE A 177 -18.84 6.18 -16.54
CA PHE A 177 -18.56 7.27 -17.48
C PHE A 177 -19.10 6.93 -18.86
#